data_f3147fde2e2ce0d55b558d56f74409bc
#
_entry.id   f3147fde2e2ce0d55b558d56f74409bc
#
_cell.length_a   1.000
_cell.length_b   1.000
_cell.length_c   1.000
_cell.angle_alpha   90.00
_cell.angle_beta   90.00
_cell.angle_gamma   90.00
#
_symmetry.space_group_name_H-M   'P 1'
#
loop_
_entity.id
_entity.type
_entity.pdbx_description
1 polymer ?
#
loop_
_entity_poly.entity_id
_entity_poly.type
_entity_poly.pdbx_seq_one_letter_code
_entity_poly.pdbx_strand_id
1 'polypeptide(L)'
;MPQSTPLNRNPAFVFGPPIALALIGGMLLIQGAFAGPRLDLIQKQNEALSQQPATPAASLASHSYPRMMFDNPASVFVIVNKHRPITPADFEPLDLVEVKESKSLDNLRGHKLSLPAARALEAMALEMQKQGQGQLTLNSGFRSYKTQDSLFKGLVKSQGESQALLKAAKASFSEHQTGLAADISFPAQGCAVMTCFGETKAGKWISENSWRFGFVIRYKLGTEAITGYSYEPWHLRYVGLEVAKLYSESGMNTLEEFWGLSPAPNYLPEIAESTSN
;
A
#
# COMPACT_ATOMS: atom_id res chain seq x y z
N MET A 1 54.50 38.55 16.60
CA MET A 1 55.71 38.82 15.80
C MET A 1 56.47 37.53 15.63
N PRO A 2 57.15 37.22 14.55
CA PRO A 2 56.91 37.57 13.16
C PRO A 2 56.55 36.31 12.33
N GLN A 3 55.81 36.44 11.23
CA GLN A 3 56.20 36.55 9.80
C GLN A 3 57.05 35.38 9.28
N SER A 4 56.61 34.65 8.24
CA SER A 4 56.78 35.02 6.83
C SER A 4 56.24 33.92 5.90
N THR A 5 55.44 34.28 4.90
CA THR A 5 55.31 33.72 3.55
C THR A 5 56.54 34.06 2.72
N PRO A 6 56.68 33.66 1.40
CA PRO A 6 55.99 32.88 0.43
C PRO A 6 56.88 32.02 -0.52
N LEU A 7 56.33 31.49 -1.61
CA LEU A 7 56.83 31.34 -3.01
C LEU A 7 56.43 29.96 -3.60
N ASN A 8 55.43 29.89 -4.47
CA ASN A 8 55.41 30.13 -5.92
C ASN A 8 56.41 29.34 -6.75
N ARG A 9 55.89 28.41 -7.59
CA ARG A 9 56.27 28.26 -9.00
C ARG A 9 55.55 27.08 -9.67
N ASN A 10 54.65 27.44 -10.64
CA ASN A 10 54.31 26.59 -11.78
C ASN A 10 55.52 26.45 -12.72
N PRO A 11 55.58 25.39 -13.51
CA PRO A 11 55.71 25.65 -14.93
C PRO A 11 54.72 24.88 -15.81
N ALA A 12 54.26 25.60 -16.81
CA ALA A 12 53.54 25.12 -17.98
C ALA A 12 54.48 24.31 -18.90
N PHE A 13 53.95 23.28 -19.54
CA PHE A 13 54.48 22.70 -20.79
C PHE A 13 53.30 22.36 -21.70
N VAL A 14 53.13 23.14 -22.68
CA VAL A 14 53.35 23.08 -24.12
C VAL A 14 52.66 21.93 -24.89
N PHE A 15 51.83 22.38 -25.80
CA PHE A 15 51.03 21.63 -26.80
C PHE A 15 51.88 20.86 -27.82
N GLY A 16 51.41 19.71 -28.26
CA GLY A 16 51.75 19.04 -29.51
C GLY A 16 50.53 18.29 -30.08
N PRO A 17 50.30 18.34 -31.39
CA PRO A 17 49.04 17.96 -32.02
C PRO A 17 48.95 16.49 -32.44
N PRO A 18 47.87 16.05 -33.12
CA PRO A 18 47.19 14.76 -32.89
C PRO A 18 47.68 13.68 -33.87
N ILE A 19 47.61 12.43 -33.42
CA ILE A 19 47.65 11.29 -34.33
C ILE A 19 46.30 10.57 -34.24
N ALA A 20 45.55 10.67 -35.31
CA ALA A 20 44.35 9.86 -35.53
C ALA A 20 44.76 8.39 -35.79
N LEU A 21 44.25 7.47 -34.99
CA LEU A 21 44.21 6.07 -35.34
C LEU A 21 42.81 5.55 -35.11
N ALA A 22 42.11 5.33 -36.22
CA ALA A 22 40.83 4.66 -36.26
C ALA A 22 41.03 3.18 -35.91
N LEU A 23 40.46 2.74 -34.79
CA LEU A 23 40.18 1.32 -34.55
C LEU A 23 38.67 1.17 -34.36
N ILE A 24 38.07 0.61 -35.39
CA ILE A 24 36.72 0.07 -35.38
C ILE A 24 36.78 -1.19 -34.47
N GLY A 25 36.33 -1.03 -33.23
CA GLY A 25 36.12 -2.13 -32.30
C GLY A 25 34.68 -2.02 -31.80
N GLY A 26 33.81 -2.92 -32.30
CA GLY A 26 32.42 -3.00 -31.90
C GLY A 26 32.30 -3.24 -30.40
N MET A 27 31.94 -2.22 -29.67
CA MET A 27 31.51 -2.35 -28.28
C MET A 27 30.01 -2.62 -28.30
N LEU A 28 29.67 -3.89 -28.26
CA LEU A 28 28.31 -4.35 -27.98
C LEU A 28 27.96 -3.84 -26.57
N LEU A 29 27.25 -2.71 -26.51
CA LEU A 29 26.56 -2.28 -25.30
C LEU A 29 25.43 -3.27 -25.02
N ILE A 30 25.73 -4.30 -24.24
CA ILE A 30 24.71 -5.06 -23.56
C ILE A 30 24.15 -4.12 -22.47
N GLN A 31 23.18 -3.29 -22.86
CA GLN A 31 22.26 -2.69 -21.90
C GLN A 31 21.38 -3.82 -21.40
N GLY A 32 21.87 -4.53 -20.38
CA GLY A 32 21.06 -5.42 -19.59
C GLY A 32 20.00 -4.64 -18.82
N ALA A 33 18.86 -4.41 -19.47
CA ALA A 33 17.66 -3.97 -18.81
C ALA A 33 17.17 -5.12 -17.91
N PHE A 34 17.61 -5.15 -16.66
CA PHE A 34 16.94 -5.88 -15.60
C PHE A 34 15.69 -5.10 -15.12
N ALA A 35 14.77 -4.86 -16.03
CA ALA A 35 13.38 -4.65 -15.68
C ALA A 35 12.78 -6.06 -15.60
N GLY A 36 12.52 -6.56 -14.39
CA GLY A 36 12.01 -7.90 -14.22
C GLY A 36 10.68 -8.08 -14.96
N PRO A 37 10.43 -9.24 -15.60
CA PRO A 37 9.27 -9.47 -16.48
C PRO A 37 7.90 -9.26 -15.83
N ARG A 38 7.85 -8.99 -14.53
CA ARG A 38 6.64 -8.75 -13.74
C ARG A 38 6.21 -7.28 -13.66
N LEU A 39 7.13 -6.33 -13.71
CA LEU A 39 6.79 -4.90 -13.78
C LEU A 39 6.16 -4.57 -15.14
N ASP A 40 6.67 -5.15 -16.21
CA ASP A 40 6.11 -5.03 -17.55
C ASP A 40 4.70 -5.63 -17.65
N LEU A 41 4.42 -6.71 -16.92
CA LEU A 41 3.08 -7.31 -16.86
C LEU A 41 2.07 -6.40 -16.16
N ILE A 42 2.44 -5.81 -15.03
CA ILE A 42 1.58 -4.84 -14.31
C ILE A 42 1.36 -3.61 -15.17
N GLN A 43 2.39 -3.12 -15.83
CA GLN A 43 2.30 -1.96 -16.70
C GLN A 43 1.44 -2.23 -17.93
N LYS A 44 1.60 -3.39 -18.59
CA LYS A 44 0.75 -3.85 -19.70
C LYS A 44 -0.69 -4.09 -19.28
N GLN A 45 -0.93 -4.64 -18.08
CA GLN A 45 -2.28 -4.78 -17.54
C GLN A 45 -2.93 -3.42 -17.28
N ASN A 46 -2.19 -2.45 -16.74
CA ASN A 46 -2.69 -1.09 -16.53
C ASN A 46 -3.01 -0.39 -17.86
N GLU A 47 -2.16 -0.54 -18.88
CA GLU A 47 -2.39 0.00 -20.22
C GLU A 47 -3.61 -0.66 -20.89
N ALA A 48 -3.76 -1.98 -20.76
CA ALA A 48 -4.92 -2.71 -21.29
C ALA A 48 -6.23 -2.30 -20.58
N LEU A 49 -6.19 -2.11 -19.24
CA LEU A 49 -7.36 -1.64 -18.48
C LEU A 49 -7.73 -0.20 -18.80
N SER A 50 -6.76 0.67 -19.09
CA SER A 50 -7.01 2.07 -19.46
C SER A 50 -7.63 2.23 -20.86
N GLN A 51 -7.49 1.21 -21.72
CA GLN A 51 -8.04 1.21 -23.09
C GLN A 51 -9.41 0.52 -23.19
N GLN A 52 -9.90 -0.12 -22.11
CA GLN A 52 -11.24 -0.71 -22.13
C GLN A 52 -12.31 0.39 -21.99
N PRO A 53 -13.40 0.32 -22.78
CA PRO A 53 -14.51 1.24 -22.60
C PRO A 53 -15.11 1.07 -21.21
N ALA A 54 -15.37 2.18 -20.51
CA ALA A 54 -15.96 2.19 -19.19
C ALA A 54 -17.26 1.38 -19.18
N THR A 55 -17.27 0.27 -18.44
CA THR A 55 -18.48 -0.51 -18.23
C THR A 55 -19.30 0.19 -17.15
N PRO A 56 -20.57 0.53 -17.38
CA PRO A 56 -21.37 1.22 -16.36
C PRO A 56 -21.41 0.45 -15.05
N ALA A 57 -21.38 1.13 -13.91
CA ALA A 57 -21.43 0.54 -12.56
C ALA A 57 -22.61 -0.43 -12.35
N ALA A 58 -23.69 -0.28 -13.12
CA ALA A 58 -24.83 -1.20 -13.18
C ALA A 58 -24.45 -2.62 -13.67
N SER A 59 -23.32 -2.79 -14.37
CA SER A 59 -22.84 -4.11 -14.84
C SER A 59 -22.16 -4.91 -13.74
N LEU A 60 -21.75 -4.29 -12.62
CA LEU A 60 -21.12 -4.96 -11.48
C LEU A 60 -22.12 -5.82 -10.69
N ALA A 61 -23.38 -5.40 -10.63
CA ALA A 61 -24.44 -6.19 -10.00
C ALA A 61 -24.67 -7.54 -10.68
N SER A 62 -24.17 -7.73 -11.91
CA SER A 62 -24.30 -8.98 -12.67
C SER A 62 -23.12 -9.95 -12.49
N HIS A 63 -21.99 -9.49 -11.94
CA HIS A 63 -20.88 -10.36 -11.56
C HIS A 63 -21.13 -10.84 -10.13
N SER A 64 -21.93 -11.88 -9.98
CA SER A 64 -22.11 -12.55 -8.68
C SER A 64 -20.81 -13.26 -8.29
N TYR A 65 -19.90 -12.52 -7.66
CA TYR A 65 -18.77 -13.14 -6.98
C TYR A 65 -19.31 -14.08 -5.89
N PRO A 66 -18.92 -15.35 -5.86
CA PRO A 66 -19.41 -16.27 -4.83
C PRO A 66 -19.12 -15.71 -3.44
N ARG A 67 -20.12 -15.70 -2.55
CA ARG A 67 -19.97 -15.19 -1.17
C ARG A 67 -18.75 -15.77 -0.44
N MET A 68 -18.41 -17.03 -0.71
CA MET A 68 -17.23 -17.69 -0.14
C MET A 68 -15.91 -17.00 -0.45
N MET A 69 -15.84 -16.13 -1.48
CA MET A 69 -14.62 -15.36 -1.76
C MET A 69 -14.40 -14.24 -0.73
N PHE A 70 -15.46 -13.72 -0.14
CA PHE A 70 -15.39 -12.66 0.88
C PHE A 70 -15.09 -13.19 2.27
N ASP A 71 -15.25 -14.51 2.50
CA ASP A 71 -14.98 -15.16 3.78
C ASP A 71 -13.64 -15.93 3.79
N ASN A 72 -13.07 -16.20 2.63
CA ASN A 72 -11.79 -16.89 2.53
C ASN A 72 -10.63 -15.92 2.81
N PRO A 73 -9.88 -16.05 3.92
CA PRO A 73 -8.81 -15.13 4.27
C PRO A 73 -7.62 -15.13 3.31
N ALA A 74 -7.49 -16.17 2.46
CA ALA A 74 -6.48 -16.23 1.40
C ALA A 74 -6.93 -15.54 0.10
N SER A 75 -8.19 -15.11 0.02
CA SER A 75 -8.72 -14.42 -1.16
C SER A 75 -8.32 -12.94 -1.15
N VAL A 76 -7.93 -12.40 -2.32
CA VAL A 76 -7.73 -10.95 -2.49
C VAL A 76 -9.03 -10.15 -2.25
N PHE A 77 -10.19 -10.81 -2.36
CA PHE A 77 -11.51 -10.23 -2.17
C PHE A 77 -12.05 -10.39 -0.75
N VAL A 78 -11.29 -11.01 0.17
CA VAL A 78 -11.75 -11.16 1.56
C VAL A 78 -12.15 -9.82 2.15
N ILE A 79 -13.30 -9.76 2.80
CA ILE A 79 -13.74 -8.56 3.55
C ILE A 79 -13.60 -8.85 5.03
N VAL A 80 -12.73 -8.09 5.66
CA VAL A 80 -12.49 -8.12 7.09
C VAL A 80 -13.03 -6.83 7.69
N ASN A 81 -13.95 -6.92 8.65
CA ASN A 81 -14.50 -5.79 9.40
C ASN A 81 -15.03 -6.27 10.75
N LYS A 82 -15.68 -5.42 11.53
CA LYS A 82 -16.15 -5.75 12.89
C LYS A 82 -17.23 -6.85 12.95
N HIS A 83 -17.84 -7.22 11.81
CA HIS A 83 -18.80 -8.34 11.70
C HIS A 83 -18.19 -9.59 11.06
N ARG A 84 -17.01 -9.46 10.45
CA ARG A 84 -16.40 -10.51 9.61
C ARG A 84 -14.95 -10.76 10.06
N PRO A 85 -14.77 -11.62 11.08
CA PRO A 85 -13.44 -12.00 11.52
C PRO A 85 -12.73 -12.90 10.51
N ILE A 86 -11.42 -12.90 10.56
CA ILE A 86 -10.58 -13.88 9.89
C ILE A 86 -10.72 -15.23 10.58
N THR A 87 -10.98 -16.26 9.79
CA THR A 87 -11.12 -17.65 10.29
C THR A 87 -10.26 -18.58 9.44
N PRO A 88 -9.35 -19.38 10.04
CA PRO A 88 -9.07 -19.48 11.48
C PRO A 88 -8.42 -18.20 12.04
N ALA A 89 -8.55 -17.98 13.35
CA ALA A 89 -8.11 -16.74 14.00
C ALA A 89 -6.59 -16.47 13.86
N ASP A 90 -5.79 -17.51 13.78
CA ASP A 90 -4.33 -17.47 13.63
C ASP A 90 -3.87 -17.55 12.17
N PHE A 91 -4.77 -17.34 11.21
CA PHE A 91 -4.43 -17.37 9.78
C PHE A 91 -3.25 -16.45 9.46
N GLU A 92 -2.32 -16.98 8.68
CA GLU A 92 -1.21 -16.24 8.06
C GLU A 92 -1.13 -16.58 6.57
N PRO A 93 -1.00 -15.57 5.67
CA PRO A 93 -0.86 -15.82 4.24
C PRO A 93 0.43 -16.60 3.93
N LEU A 94 0.33 -17.57 3.01
CA LEU A 94 1.49 -18.39 2.59
C LEU A 94 2.43 -17.65 1.63
N ASP A 95 1.97 -16.56 1.02
CA ASP A 95 2.68 -15.79 0.01
C ASP A 95 3.28 -14.47 0.55
N LEU A 96 3.45 -14.37 1.86
CA LEU A 96 4.06 -13.19 2.48
C LEU A 96 5.50 -13.01 2.00
N VAL A 97 5.78 -11.83 1.47
CA VAL A 97 7.12 -11.41 1.08
C VAL A 97 7.47 -10.07 1.70
N GLU A 98 8.73 -9.88 2.02
CA GLU A 98 9.24 -8.58 2.40
C GLU A 98 9.14 -7.61 1.21
N VAL A 99 8.58 -6.42 1.46
CA VAL A 99 8.49 -5.37 0.45
C VAL A 99 9.88 -4.81 0.20
N LYS A 100 10.31 -4.77 -1.05
CA LYS A 100 11.67 -4.37 -1.42
C LYS A 100 11.90 -2.89 -1.18
N GLU A 101 12.90 -2.61 -0.36
CA GLU A 101 13.42 -1.26 -0.21
C GLU A 101 14.06 -0.76 -1.52
N SER A 102 13.88 0.52 -1.80
CA SER A 102 14.41 1.18 -2.99
C SER A 102 14.51 2.69 -2.77
N LYS A 103 15.03 3.43 -3.76
CA LYS A 103 15.01 4.90 -3.74
C LYS A 103 13.58 5.49 -3.70
N SER A 104 12.58 4.73 -4.14
CA SER A 104 11.17 5.16 -4.15
C SER A 104 10.38 4.67 -2.94
N LEU A 105 10.86 3.62 -2.25
CA LEU A 105 10.16 2.97 -1.15
C LEU A 105 11.12 2.65 -0.01
N ASP A 106 10.83 3.19 1.16
CA ASP A 106 11.50 2.90 2.42
C ASP A 106 10.74 1.80 3.17
N ASN A 107 11.44 0.74 3.56
CA ASN A 107 10.94 -0.37 4.37
C ASN A 107 11.97 -0.85 5.39
N LEU A 108 12.62 0.07 6.09
CA LEU A 108 13.70 -0.21 7.06
C LEU A 108 13.31 -1.22 8.16
N ARG A 109 12.02 -1.45 8.39
CA ARG A 109 11.52 -2.41 9.39
C ARG A 109 11.25 -3.80 8.82
N GLY A 110 11.46 -4.02 7.52
CA GLY A 110 11.22 -5.31 6.87
C GLY A 110 9.76 -5.75 6.88
N HIS A 111 8.82 -4.80 6.77
CA HIS A 111 7.39 -5.14 6.71
C HIS A 111 7.10 -6.04 5.49
N LYS A 112 6.23 -7.01 5.71
CA LYS A 112 5.78 -7.96 4.68
C LYS A 112 4.38 -7.62 4.22
N LEU A 113 4.09 -7.98 2.97
CA LEU A 113 2.75 -8.02 2.39
C LEU A 113 2.58 -9.34 1.63
N SER A 114 1.35 -9.70 1.26
CA SER A 114 1.11 -10.75 0.28
C SER A 114 1.80 -10.36 -1.04
N LEU A 115 2.29 -11.34 -1.78
CA LEU A 115 3.11 -11.09 -2.97
C LEU A 115 2.49 -10.10 -3.97
N PRO A 116 1.18 -10.21 -4.34
CA PRO A 116 0.58 -9.26 -5.27
C PRO A 116 0.51 -7.83 -4.69
N ALA A 117 0.17 -7.67 -3.41
CA ALA A 117 0.12 -6.37 -2.75
C ALA A 117 1.51 -5.72 -2.64
N ALA A 118 2.55 -6.52 -2.32
CA ALA A 118 3.94 -6.05 -2.27
C ALA A 118 4.38 -5.48 -3.61
N ARG A 119 4.16 -6.21 -4.71
CA ARG A 119 4.55 -5.78 -6.06
C ARG A 119 3.77 -4.55 -6.53
N ALA A 120 2.49 -4.48 -6.18
CA ALA A 120 1.66 -3.31 -6.48
C ALA A 120 2.15 -2.06 -5.73
N LEU A 121 2.52 -2.19 -4.46
CA LEU A 121 3.05 -1.08 -3.66
C LEU A 121 4.41 -0.60 -4.18
N GLU A 122 5.31 -1.51 -4.54
CA GLU A 122 6.61 -1.20 -5.16
C GLU A 122 6.42 -0.41 -6.47
N ALA A 123 5.46 -0.84 -7.32
CA ALA A 123 5.15 -0.16 -8.59
C ALA A 123 4.54 1.24 -8.35
N MET A 124 3.62 1.35 -7.40
CA MET A 124 3.00 2.63 -7.02
C MET A 124 4.06 3.62 -6.50
N ALA A 125 4.94 3.17 -5.60
CA ALA A 125 6.01 4.00 -5.06
C ALA A 125 6.96 4.52 -6.16
N LEU A 126 7.31 3.66 -7.13
CA LEU A 126 8.13 4.05 -8.27
C LEU A 126 7.46 5.14 -9.12
N GLU A 127 6.17 4.99 -9.39
CA GLU A 127 5.42 5.99 -10.17
C GLU A 127 5.29 7.32 -9.41
N MET A 128 5.00 7.26 -8.12
CA MET A 128 4.94 8.45 -7.26
C MET A 128 6.27 9.20 -7.25
N GLN A 129 7.40 8.49 -7.17
CA GLN A 129 8.73 9.10 -7.22
C GLN A 129 8.99 9.78 -8.58
N LYS A 130 8.64 9.13 -9.71
CA LYS A 130 8.76 9.72 -11.05
C LYS A 130 7.95 11.02 -11.17
N GLN A 131 6.80 11.10 -10.50
CA GLN A 131 5.94 12.27 -10.49
C GLN A 131 6.31 13.29 -9.39
N GLY A 132 7.48 13.14 -8.76
CA GLY A 132 8.00 14.10 -7.79
C GLY A 132 7.24 14.15 -6.46
N GLN A 133 6.57 13.04 -6.05
CA GLN A 133 5.91 12.95 -4.76
C GLN A 133 6.90 12.67 -3.61
N GLY A 134 8.10 12.16 -3.92
CA GLY A 134 9.11 11.77 -2.96
C GLY A 134 9.15 10.27 -2.71
N GLN A 135 9.83 9.86 -1.62
CA GLN A 135 9.95 8.46 -1.21
C GLN A 135 8.78 8.07 -0.32
N LEU A 136 8.09 7.00 -0.69
CA LEU A 136 7.06 6.37 0.14
C LEU A 136 7.71 5.58 1.27
N THR A 137 7.17 5.67 2.49
CA THR A 137 7.54 4.81 3.62
C THR A 137 6.40 3.85 3.93
N LEU A 138 6.70 2.55 4.00
CA LEU A 138 5.79 1.54 4.51
C LEU A 138 5.91 1.48 6.04
N ASN A 139 4.90 2.00 6.74
CA ASN A 139 4.90 2.08 8.21
C ASN A 139 4.40 0.79 8.86
N SER A 140 3.48 0.07 8.18
CA SER A 140 2.93 -1.20 8.65
C SER A 140 2.45 -2.03 7.46
N GLY A 141 2.73 -3.31 7.47
CA GLY A 141 2.23 -4.30 6.52
C GLY A 141 1.49 -5.42 7.26
N PHE A 142 1.82 -6.67 6.98
CA PHE A 142 1.26 -7.83 7.68
C PHE A 142 1.47 -7.73 9.20
N ARG A 143 0.41 -8.04 9.95
CA ARG A 143 0.42 -8.17 11.40
C ARG A 143 -0.27 -9.48 11.79
N SER A 144 0.44 -10.36 12.50
CA SER A 144 -0.16 -11.60 13.01
C SER A 144 -1.24 -11.31 14.06
N TYR A 145 -2.09 -12.30 14.33
CA TYR A 145 -3.08 -12.26 15.42
C TYR A 145 -2.47 -11.75 16.73
N LYS A 146 -1.34 -12.35 17.15
CA LYS A 146 -0.65 -12.00 18.40
C LYS A 146 -0.17 -10.54 18.43
N THR A 147 0.37 -10.07 17.31
CA THR A 147 0.83 -8.68 17.19
C THR A 147 -0.35 -7.71 17.28
N GLN A 148 -1.46 -8.03 16.60
CA GLN A 148 -2.66 -7.21 16.63
C GLN A 148 -3.32 -7.17 18.01
N ASP A 149 -3.37 -8.31 18.72
CA ASP A 149 -3.89 -8.40 20.09
C ASP A 149 -3.09 -7.51 21.05
N SER A 150 -1.76 -7.59 20.97
CA SER A 150 -0.87 -6.76 21.78
C SER A 150 -1.03 -5.27 21.51
N LEU A 151 -1.17 -4.89 20.21
CA LEU A 151 -1.40 -3.52 19.80
C LEU A 151 -2.74 -3.00 20.34
N PHE A 152 -3.82 -3.74 20.15
CA PHE A 152 -5.15 -3.34 20.62
C PHE A 152 -5.20 -3.18 22.13
N LYS A 153 -4.68 -4.14 22.88
CA LYS A 153 -4.57 -4.08 24.37
C LYS A 153 -3.74 -2.88 24.83
N GLY A 154 -2.67 -2.56 24.10
CA GLY A 154 -1.84 -1.37 24.37
C GLY A 154 -2.63 -0.06 24.19
N LEU A 155 -3.44 0.03 23.13
CA LEU A 155 -4.31 1.18 22.89
C LEU A 155 -5.42 1.29 23.96
N VAL A 156 -6.05 0.18 24.33
CA VAL A 156 -7.05 0.17 25.40
C VAL A 156 -6.45 0.68 26.71
N LYS A 157 -5.25 0.22 27.06
CA LYS A 157 -4.54 0.67 28.27
C LYS A 157 -4.21 2.17 28.25
N SER A 158 -3.84 2.72 27.10
CA SER A 158 -3.37 4.10 26.98
C SER A 158 -4.48 5.13 26.71
N GLN A 159 -5.56 4.74 26.04
CA GLN A 159 -6.61 5.68 25.56
C GLN A 159 -8.03 5.27 25.95
N GLY A 160 -8.21 4.12 26.58
CA GLY A 160 -9.52 3.53 26.89
C GLY A 160 -10.12 2.76 25.69
N GLU A 161 -11.04 1.85 25.99
CA GLU A 161 -11.61 0.93 24.98
C GLU A 161 -12.37 1.68 23.88
N SER A 162 -13.19 2.66 24.22
CA SER A 162 -13.96 3.41 23.24
C SER A 162 -13.08 4.08 22.17
N GLN A 163 -11.94 4.65 22.57
CA GLN A 163 -10.98 5.25 21.63
C GLN A 163 -10.21 4.20 20.84
N ALA A 164 -9.84 3.10 21.49
CA ALA A 164 -9.15 1.99 20.83
C ALA A 164 -10.00 1.37 19.71
N LEU A 165 -11.30 1.20 19.94
CA LEU A 165 -12.27 0.64 18.97
C LEU A 165 -12.45 1.50 17.71
N LEU A 166 -12.16 2.80 17.76
CA LEU A 166 -12.20 3.71 16.61
C LEU A 166 -10.90 3.71 15.80
N LYS A 167 -9.78 3.29 16.40
CA LYS A 167 -8.44 3.44 15.85
C LYS A 167 -7.77 2.12 15.48
N ALA A 168 -8.24 1.01 16.03
CA ALA A 168 -7.64 -0.29 15.77
C ALA A 168 -8.68 -1.41 15.85
N ALA A 169 -8.48 -2.41 15.02
CA ALA A 169 -9.26 -3.64 15.08
C ALA A 169 -8.82 -4.52 16.28
N LYS A 170 -9.78 -5.28 16.84
CA LYS A 170 -9.46 -6.45 17.66
C LYS A 170 -8.70 -7.48 16.82
N ALA A 171 -7.95 -8.38 17.47
CA ALA A 171 -7.31 -9.50 16.78
C ALA A 171 -8.34 -10.32 15.99
N SER A 172 -7.99 -10.88 14.87
CA SER A 172 -8.81 -11.48 13.83
C SER A 172 -9.72 -10.53 13.02
N PHE A 173 -9.87 -9.27 13.41
CA PHE A 173 -10.72 -8.29 12.72
C PHE A 173 -9.91 -7.22 11.98
N SER A 174 -8.59 -7.42 11.82
CA SER A 174 -7.68 -6.48 11.13
C SER A 174 -7.35 -6.95 9.72
N GLU A 175 -7.52 -6.10 8.73
CA GLU A 175 -7.09 -6.36 7.35
C GLU A 175 -5.57 -6.60 7.23
N HIS A 176 -4.75 -6.08 8.14
CA HIS A 176 -3.31 -6.33 8.17
C HIS A 176 -2.95 -7.82 8.31
N GLN A 177 -3.81 -8.62 8.94
CA GLN A 177 -3.59 -10.06 9.06
C GLN A 177 -3.72 -10.81 7.74
N THR A 178 -4.34 -10.20 6.73
CA THR A 178 -4.43 -10.77 5.38
C THR A 178 -3.19 -10.53 4.52
N GLY A 179 -2.27 -9.67 4.98
CA GLY A 179 -1.15 -9.19 4.16
C GLY A 179 -1.57 -8.28 3.00
N LEU A 180 -2.84 -7.88 2.91
CA LEU A 180 -3.38 -7.03 1.84
C LEU A 180 -3.51 -5.55 2.23
N ALA A 181 -3.25 -5.20 3.50
CA ALA A 181 -3.30 -3.82 3.98
C ALA A 181 -1.90 -3.25 4.20
N ALA A 182 -1.73 -1.98 3.85
CA ALA A 182 -0.50 -1.22 3.99
C ALA A 182 -0.78 0.16 4.59
N ASP A 183 -0.14 0.47 5.73
CA ASP A 183 -0.11 1.84 6.25
C ASP A 183 1.12 2.55 5.69
N ILE A 184 0.91 3.67 5.04
CA ILE A 184 1.96 4.39 4.33
C ILE A 184 2.09 5.84 4.79
N SER A 185 3.26 6.43 4.52
CA SER A 185 3.50 7.85 4.71
C SER A 185 4.55 8.39 3.74
N PHE A 186 4.69 9.71 3.76
CA PHE A 186 5.75 10.45 3.07
C PHE A 186 6.41 11.39 4.08
N PRO A 187 7.47 10.95 4.78
CA PRO A 187 8.06 11.71 5.89
C PRO A 187 8.48 13.12 5.51
N ALA A 188 8.95 13.33 4.27
CA ALA A 188 9.30 14.66 3.75
C ALA A 188 8.13 15.64 3.67
N GLN A 189 6.87 15.14 3.69
CA GLN A 189 5.65 15.95 3.65
C GLN A 189 4.95 16.06 5.01
N GLY A 190 5.48 15.40 6.05
CA GLY A 190 4.89 15.34 7.39
C GLY A 190 3.63 14.46 7.47
N CYS A 191 2.91 14.57 8.59
CA CYS A 191 1.61 13.89 8.80
C CYS A 191 1.66 12.35 8.68
N ALA A 192 2.78 11.72 9.07
CA ALA A 192 2.91 10.26 9.02
C ALA A 192 1.85 9.57 9.90
N VAL A 193 1.03 8.70 9.28
CA VAL A 193 -0.04 7.92 9.94
C VAL A 193 -0.97 8.82 10.78
N MET A 194 -1.34 9.96 10.22
CA MET A 194 -2.28 10.95 10.80
C MET A 194 -3.27 11.44 9.75
N THR A 195 -4.44 11.90 10.19
CA THR A 195 -5.52 12.35 9.31
C THR A 195 -5.10 13.48 8.35
N CYS A 196 -4.19 14.36 8.78
CA CYS A 196 -3.64 15.41 7.92
C CYS A 196 -2.84 14.89 6.72
N PHE A 197 -2.46 13.59 6.70
CA PHE A 197 -1.84 12.97 5.53
C PHE A 197 -2.69 13.13 4.27
N GLY A 198 -4.03 13.04 4.39
CA GLY A 198 -4.94 13.22 3.26
C GLY A 198 -4.85 14.59 2.59
N GLU A 199 -4.41 15.62 3.32
CA GLU A 199 -4.26 16.98 2.79
C GLU A 199 -2.88 17.24 2.16
N THR A 200 -1.92 16.34 2.38
CA THR A 200 -0.59 16.44 1.75
C THR A 200 -0.68 16.22 0.24
N LYS A 201 0.37 16.66 -0.49
CA LYS A 201 0.47 16.40 -1.94
C LYS A 201 0.44 14.91 -2.25
N ALA A 202 1.16 14.10 -1.48
CA ALA A 202 1.18 12.65 -1.65
C ALA A 202 -0.17 12.00 -1.32
N GLY A 203 -0.84 12.43 -0.24
CA GLY A 203 -2.16 11.91 0.14
C GLY A 203 -3.24 12.19 -0.92
N LYS A 204 -3.23 13.39 -1.51
CA LYS A 204 -4.13 13.74 -2.63
C LYS A 204 -3.84 12.88 -3.86
N TRP A 205 -2.57 12.73 -4.22
CA TRP A 205 -2.17 11.85 -5.32
C TRP A 205 -2.65 10.41 -5.10
N ILE A 206 -2.50 9.87 -3.89
CA ILE A 206 -2.97 8.52 -3.53
C ILE A 206 -4.47 8.41 -3.67
N SER A 207 -5.22 9.39 -3.17
CA SER A 207 -6.68 9.41 -3.29
C SER A 207 -7.15 9.33 -4.76
N GLU A 208 -6.42 9.96 -5.66
CA GLU A 208 -6.75 10.01 -7.08
C GLU A 208 -6.23 8.83 -7.90
N ASN A 209 -5.13 8.18 -7.47
CA ASN A 209 -4.36 7.28 -8.33
C ASN A 209 -4.14 5.86 -7.77
N SER A 210 -4.37 5.60 -6.48
CA SER A 210 -4.06 4.29 -5.85
C SER A 210 -4.78 3.12 -6.54
N TRP A 211 -5.98 3.36 -7.07
CA TRP A 211 -6.76 2.37 -7.79
C TRP A 211 -6.03 1.82 -9.03
N ARG A 212 -5.18 2.62 -9.68
CA ARG A 212 -4.36 2.22 -10.84
C ARG A 212 -3.34 1.13 -10.50
N PHE A 213 -3.09 0.93 -9.21
CA PHE A 213 -2.18 -0.08 -8.67
C PHE A 213 -2.92 -1.16 -7.88
N GLY A 214 -4.25 -1.17 -7.94
CA GLY A 214 -5.07 -2.17 -7.26
C GLY A 214 -5.34 -1.87 -5.79
N PHE A 215 -5.06 -0.65 -5.32
CA PHE A 215 -5.34 -0.20 -3.95
C PHE A 215 -6.53 0.73 -3.87
N VAL A 216 -7.20 0.68 -2.73
CA VAL A 216 -8.24 1.64 -2.34
C VAL A 216 -7.90 2.21 -0.96
N ILE A 217 -8.26 3.47 -0.69
CA ILE A 217 -8.28 4.00 0.67
C ILE A 217 -9.46 3.33 1.38
N ARG A 218 -9.17 2.59 2.44
CA ARG A 218 -10.16 1.71 3.10
C ARG A 218 -11.15 2.48 3.96
N TYR A 219 -10.68 3.46 4.70
CA TYR A 219 -11.47 4.21 5.67
C TYR A 219 -11.49 5.69 5.29
N LYS A 220 -12.42 6.04 4.39
CA LYS A 220 -12.60 7.40 3.89
C LYS A 220 -13.30 8.28 4.93
N LEU A 221 -13.14 9.58 4.82
CA LEU A 221 -13.80 10.56 5.68
C LEU A 221 -15.33 10.43 5.58
N GLY A 222 -16.01 10.37 6.72
CA GLY A 222 -17.46 10.28 6.81
C GLY A 222 -18.03 8.89 6.62
N THR A 223 -17.20 7.83 6.69
CA THR A 223 -17.64 6.43 6.54
C THR A 223 -17.66 5.65 7.84
N GLU A 224 -17.48 6.30 8.98
CA GLU A 224 -17.40 5.68 10.31
C GLU A 224 -18.68 4.90 10.68
N ALA A 225 -19.84 5.39 10.26
CA ALA A 225 -21.13 4.71 10.49
C ALA A 225 -21.28 3.38 9.72
N ILE A 226 -20.44 3.17 8.70
CA ILE A 226 -20.42 1.94 7.89
C ILE A 226 -19.28 1.04 8.31
N THR A 227 -18.07 1.59 8.41
CA THR A 227 -16.85 0.82 8.65
C THR A 227 -16.53 0.63 10.13
N GLY A 228 -16.99 1.56 10.98
CA GLY A 228 -16.68 1.59 12.42
C GLY A 228 -15.31 2.15 12.76
N TYR A 229 -14.54 2.65 11.78
CA TYR A 229 -13.20 3.22 11.98
C TYR A 229 -13.17 4.70 11.59
N SER A 230 -12.32 5.46 12.26
CA SER A 230 -12.06 6.87 11.93
C SER A 230 -11.40 6.97 10.55
N TYR A 231 -11.37 8.20 10.01
CA TYR A 231 -10.68 8.49 8.75
C TYR A 231 -9.20 8.14 8.80
N GLU A 232 -8.76 7.28 7.88
CA GLU A 232 -7.38 6.80 7.76
C GLU A 232 -6.87 6.91 6.31
N PRO A 233 -6.45 8.10 5.86
CA PRO A 233 -5.98 8.30 4.49
C PRO A 233 -4.68 7.55 4.16
N TRP A 234 -3.98 7.05 5.17
CA TRP A 234 -2.74 6.24 5.06
C TRP A 234 -3.00 4.75 4.88
N HIS A 235 -4.21 4.26 5.24
CA HIS A 235 -4.54 2.85 5.22
C HIS A 235 -5.05 2.44 3.85
N LEU A 236 -4.19 1.74 3.11
CA LEU A 236 -4.49 1.22 1.78
C LEU A 236 -4.86 -0.26 1.87
N ARG A 237 -5.93 -0.64 1.17
CA ARG A 237 -6.32 -2.03 0.98
C ARG A 237 -6.11 -2.42 -0.48
N TYR A 238 -5.33 -3.49 -0.71
CA TYR A 238 -5.19 -4.10 -2.02
C TYR A 238 -6.41 -5.00 -2.32
N VAL A 239 -7.05 -4.76 -3.46
CA VAL A 239 -8.23 -5.49 -3.94
C VAL A 239 -8.05 -6.01 -5.37
N GLY A 240 -6.85 -5.84 -5.94
CA GLY A 240 -6.56 -6.14 -7.34
C GLY A 240 -6.95 -5.02 -8.30
N LEU A 241 -6.33 -5.01 -9.48
CA LEU A 241 -6.45 -3.91 -10.45
C LEU A 241 -7.89 -3.70 -10.93
N GLU A 242 -8.56 -4.80 -11.29
CA GLU A 242 -9.93 -4.75 -11.84
C GLU A 242 -10.91 -4.21 -10.81
N VAL A 243 -10.90 -4.77 -9.59
CA VAL A 243 -11.82 -4.35 -8.52
C VAL A 243 -11.54 -2.92 -8.09
N ALA A 244 -10.28 -2.52 -7.97
CA ALA A 244 -9.93 -1.15 -7.61
C ALA A 244 -10.42 -0.13 -8.65
N LYS A 245 -10.30 -0.45 -9.94
CA LYS A 245 -10.84 0.37 -11.03
C LYS A 245 -12.36 0.50 -10.93
N LEU A 246 -13.06 -0.61 -10.84
CA LEU A 246 -14.52 -0.63 -10.75
C LEU A 246 -15.04 0.09 -9.50
N TYR A 247 -14.34 -0.08 -8.37
CA TYR A 247 -14.63 0.66 -7.13
C TYR A 247 -14.45 2.17 -7.32
N SER A 248 -13.36 2.59 -7.97
CA SER A 248 -13.10 4.00 -8.28
C SER A 248 -14.18 4.62 -9.17
N GLU A 249 -14.66 3.87 -10.16
CA GLU A 249 -15.69 4.30 -11.12
C GLU A 249 -17.12 4.27 -10.52
N SER A 250 -17.35 3.47 -9.47
CA SER A 250 -18.67 3.32 -8.85
C SER A 250 -19.15 4.53 -8.08
N GLY A 251 -18.23 5.40 -7.64
CA GLY A 251 -18.52 6.53 -6.76
C GLY A 251 -18.85 6.12 -5.30
N MET A 252 -18.75 4.83 -4.96
CA MET A 252 -18.98 4.33 -3.60
C MET A 252 -17.82 4.67 -2.68
N ASN A 253 -18.11 4.81 -1.38
CA ASN A 253 -17.12 5.26 -0.40
C ASN A 253 -16.54 4.13 0.45
N THR A 254 -17.19 2.97 0.50
CA THR A 254 -16.74 1.82 1.30
C THR A 254 -16.79 0.53 0.48
N LEU A 255 -15.97 -0.44 0.84
CA LEU A 255 -16.04 -1.78 0.25
C LEU A 255 -17.32 -2.51 0.67
N GLU A 256 -17.89 -2.18 1.82
CA GLU A 256 -19.18 -2.69 2.27
C GLU A 256 -20.29 -2.31 1.29
N GLU A 257 -20.39 -1.02 0.92
CA GLU A 257 -21.36 -0.53 -0.07
C GLU A 257 -21.12 -1.18 -1.44
N PHE A 258 -19.86 -1.20 -1.88
CA PHE A 258 -19.48 -1.75 -3.18
C PHE A 258 -19.87 -3.23 -3.35
N TRP A 259 -19.77 -4.02 -2.29
CA TRP A 259 -20.13 -5.43 -2.29
C TRP A 259 -21.56 -5.72 -1.78
N GLY A 260 -22.34 -4.67 -1.47
CA GLY A 260 -23.71 -4.81 -0.94
C GLY A 260 -23.75 -5.50 0.43
N LEU A 261 -22.73 -5.28 1.26
CA LEU A 261 -22.66 -5.81 2.62
C LEU A 261 -23.28 -4.82 3.62
N SER A 262 -23.81 -5.36 4.71
CA SER A 262 -24.32 -4.53 5.80
C SER A 262 -23.21 -3.72 6.47
N PRO A 263 -23.53 -2.49 6.96
CA PRO A 263 -22.61 -1.73 7.81
C PRO A 263 -22.16 -2.53 9.04
N ALA A 264 -20.92 -2.30 9.45
CA ALA A 264 -20.28 -2.96 10.59
C ALA A 264 -19.64 -1.94 11.56
N PRO A 265 -20.40 -0.94 12.09
CA PRO A 265 -19.84 0.11 12.93
C PRO A 265 -19.36 -0.38 14.29
N ASN A 266 -19.93 -1.47 14.80
CA ASN A 266 -19.62 -2.05 16.10
C ASN A 266 -19.41 -3.56 15.97
N TYR A 267 -18.69 -4.15 16.91
CA TYR A 267 -18.59 -5.60 16.98
C TYR A 267 -19.94 -6.22 17.35
N LEU A 268 -20.23 -7.39 16.80
CA LEU A 268 -21.39 -8.15 17.21
C LEU A 268 -21.23 -8.59 18.68
N PRO A 269 -22.33 -8.67 19.45
CA PRO A 269 -22.27 -9.23 20.79
C PRO A 269 -21.69 -10.64 20.74
N GLU A 270 -20.79 -10.97 21.67
CA GLU A 270 -20.36 -12.36 21.86
C GLU A 270 -21.61 -13.18 22.18
N ILE A 271 -21.91 -14.18 21.36
CA ILE A 271 -22.96 -15.13 21.67
C ILE A 271 -22.47 -15.91 22.89
N ALA A 272 -23.06 -15.65 24.06
CA ALA A 272 -22.81 -16.46 25.22
C ALA A 272 -23.07 -17.92 24.81
N GLU A 273 -22.01 -18.75 24.83
CA GLU A 273 -22.21 -20.19 24.67
C GLU A 273 -23.26 -20.61 25.67
N SER A 274 -24.41 -21.03 25.18
CA SER A 274 -25.42 -21.63 26.04
C SER A 274 -24.79 -22.90 26.62
N THR A 275 -24.34 -22.79 27.85
CA THR A 275 -23.99 -23.97 28.64
C THR A 275 -25.25 -24.79 28.78
N SER A 276 -25.49 -25.67 27.82
CA SER A 276 -26.45 -26.76 27.96
C SER A 276 -25.82 -27.74 28.93
N ASN A 277 -26.28 -27.66 30.20
CA ASN A 277 -26.11 -28.73 31.19
C ASN A 277 -26.86 -29.97 30.76
#